data_fd34b733f136f3df5235248343714866
#
_entry.id   fd34b733f136f3df5235248343714866
#
_cell.length_a   1.000
_cell.length_b   1.000
_cell.length_c   1.000
_cell.angle_alpha   90.00
_cell.angle_beta   90.00
_cell.angle_gamma   90.00
#
_symmetry.space_group_name_H-M   'P 1'
#
loop_
_entity.id
_entity.type
_entity.pdbx_description
1 polymer ?
#
loop_
_entity_poly.entity_id
_entity_poly.type
_entity_poly.pdbx_seq_one_letter_code
_entity_poly.pdbx_strand_id
1 'polypeptide(L)'
;MSDSTQTDKSPKIIAVAGKGGVGKTSLAAVIVKLLVQAHPDKKILAIDADPAVGLSTALGIEVETTIDDIRKEVVATAEDGNTKAAVELLGEARYRIFDAIVEADGYAFIAIGRPEAAGCYCKINSYLKEVIKVLSANFDYVVIDGEAGIEQINRRVMEKVTHLLLITDSSKKGTQVIQTIKNVADELVMYEKIGAIVNRISDVSVKEYIDTGDILVLSYIEQDSQLAARDLKGESVFYIPDDANIVVGAKHALEEIGIITKNA
;
A
#
# COMPACT_ATOMS: atom_id res chain seq x y z
N MET A 1 -9.77 -20.63 -35.81
CA MET A 1 -8.75 -19.59 -35.54
C MET A 1 -9.42 -18.55 -34.65
N SER A 2 -9.35 -18.76 -33.35
CA SER A 2 -9.88 -17.83 -32.36
C SER A 2 -8.69 -16.99 -31.86
N ASP A 3 -8.66 -15.76 -32.32
CA ASP A 3 -7.71 -14.74 -31.94
C ASP A 3 -7.97 -14.35 -30.49
N SER A 4 -7.25 -14.97 -29.56
CA SER A 4 -7.25 -14.56 -28.16
C SER A 4 -6.31 -13.37 -28.03
N THR A 5 -6.83 -12.18 -28.25
CA THR A 5 -6.20 -10.94 -27.79
C THR A 5 -6.15 -10.97 -26.25
N GLN A 6 -5.09 -11.56 -25.70
CA GLN A 6 -4.65 -11.26 -24.35
C GLN A 6 -4.29 -9.77 -24.35
N THR A 7 -5.20 -8.93 -23.91
CA THR A 7 -4.88 -7.57 -23.50
C THR A 7 -3.91 -7.71 -22.35
N ASP A 8 -2.67 -7.34 -22.57
CA ASP A 8 -1.59 -7.21 -21.59
C ASP A 8 -2.01 -6.07 -20.63
N LYS A 9 -2.86 -6.42 -19.67
CA LYS A 9 -3.45 -5.46 -18.76
C LYS A 9 -2.57 -5.38 -17.52
N SER A 10 -1.62 -4.47 -17.54
CA SER A 10 -0.80 -4.17 -16.37
C SER A 10 -1.68 -3.90 -15.15
N PRO A 11 -1.29 -4.36 -13.95
CA PRO A 11 -2.05 -4.14 -12.73
C PRO A 11 -2.21 -2.64 -12.44
N LYS A 12 -3.36 -2.25 -11.87
CA LYS A 12 -3.48 -0.93 -11.25
C LYS A 12 -2.82 -0.98 -9.86
N ILE A 13 -1.72 -0.26 -9.72
CA ILE A 13 -0.94 -0.22 -8.49
C ILE A 13 -1.23 1.08 -7.76
N ILE A 14 -1.80 0.99 -6.57
CA ILE A 14 -2.25 2.08 -5.73
C ILE A 14 -1.33 2.15 -4.52
N ALA A 15 -0.51 3.17 -4.41
CA ALA A 15 0.33 3.40 -3.24
C ALA A 15 -0.27 4.48 -2.34
N VAL A 16 -0.31 4.19 -1.05
CA VAL A 16 -0.73 5.13 0.00
C VAL A 16 0.51 5.63 0.73
N ALA A 17 0.77 6.93 0.70
CA ALA A 17 1.90 7.56 1.36
C ALA A 17 1.46 8.86 2.06
N GLY A 18 2.28 9.41 2.96
CA GLY A 18 1.95 10.65 3.65
C GLY A 18 2.51 10.72 5.06
N LYS A 19 2.15 11.76 5.80
CA LYS A 19 2.61 12.01 7.17
C LYS A 19 2.29 10.83 8.12
N GLY A 20 3.13 10.60 9.10
CA GLY A 20 2.85 9.62 10.17
C GLY A 20 1.58 9.99 10.96
N GLY A 21 0.77 9.00 11.32
CA GLY A 21 -0.40 9.16 12.19
C GLY A 21 -1.66 9.74 11.55
N VAL A 22 -1.69 9.98 10.24
CA VAL A 22 -2.87 10.54 9.53
C VAL A 22 -3.90 9.51 9.08
N GLY A 23 -3.68 8.21 9.35
CA GLY A 23 -4.62 7.13 9.01
C GLY A 23 -4.38 6.47 7.66
N LYS A 24 -3.13 6.43 7.18
CA LYS A 24 -2.75 5.74 5.93
C LYS A 24 -3.18 4.29 5.92
N THR A 25 -2.79 3.53 6.93
CA THR A 25 -3.10 2.10 7.08
C THR A 25 -4.60 1.82 7.10
N SER A 26 -5.38 2.64 7.84
CA SER A 26 -6.84 2.50 7.85
C SER A 26 -7.44 2.79 6.48
N LEU A 27 -6.93 3.81 5.76
CA LEU A 27 -7.36 4.12 4.40
C LEU A 27 -6.95 3.01 3.42
N ALA A 28 -5.75 2.45 3.53
CA ALA A 28 -5.33 1.32 2.71
C ALA A 28 -6.26 0.10 2.91
N ALA A 29 -6.62 -0.23 4.15
CA ALA A 29 -7.57 -1.30 4.46
C ALA A 29 -8.97 -1.02 3.87
N VAL A 30 -9.47 0.21 3.98
CA VAL A 30 -10.75 0.63 3.37
C VAL A 30 -10.69 0.57 1.83
N ILE A 31 -9.56 0.95 1.22
CA ILE A 31 -9.36 0.85 -0.23
C ILE A 31 -9.43 -0.62 -0.68
N VAL A 32 -8.78 -1.55 0.05
CA VAL A 32 -8.89 -2.99 -0.22
C VAL A 32 -10.35 -3.44 -0.16
N LYS A 33 -11.08 -3.09 0.91
CA LYS A 33 -12.52 -3.38 1.04
C LYS A 33 -13.32 -2.87 -0.16
N LEU A 34 -13.14 -1.61 -0.54
CA LEU A 34 -13.89 -1.00 -1.64
C LEU A 34 -13.56 -1.65 -3.00
N LEU A 35 -12.32 -2.07 -3.22
CA LEU A 35 -11.93 -2.79 -4.42
C LEU A 35 -12.58 -4.16 -4.49
N VAL A 36 -12.61 -4.92 -3.38
CA VAL A 36 -13.29 -6.22 -3.30
C VAL A 36 -14.79 -6.07 -3.61
N GLN A 37 -15.44 -5.03 -3.05
CA GLN A 37 -16.86 -4.76 -3.30
C GLN A 37 -17.14 -4.32 -4.74
N ALA A 38 -16.31 -3.45 -5.30
CA ALA A 38 -16.51 -2.90 -6.64
C ALA A 38 -16.10 -3.87 -7.77
N HIS A 39 -15.21 -4.81 -7.49
CA HIS A 39 -14.59 -5.69 -8.47
C HIS A 39 -14.50 -7.14 -7.96
N PRO A 40 -15.63 -7.83 -7.70
CA PRO A 40 -15.63 -9.17 -7.09
C PRO A 40 -14.97 -10.24 -7.96
N ASP A 41 -14.86 -10.02 -9.27
CA ASP A 41 -14.20 -10.95 -10.21
C ASP A 41 -12.71 -10.65 -10.44
N LYS A 42 -12.15 -9.67 -9.71
CA LYS A 42 -10.77 -9.21 -9.87
C LYS A 42 -9.87 -9.72 -8.76
N LYS A 43 -8.61 -9.98 -9.12
CA LYS A 43 -7.58 -10.38 -8.18
C LYS A 43 -6.97 -9.12 -7.55
N ILE A 44 -7.03 -9.03 -6.23
CA ILE A 44 -6.54 -7.89 -5.45
C ILE A 44 -5.42 -8.36 -4.53
N LEU A 45 -4.30 -7.64 -4.52
CA LEU A 45 -3.18 -7.87 -3.61
C LEU A 45 -3.02 -6.65 -2.68
N ALA A 46 -3.00 -6.88 -1.39
CA ALA A 46 -2.62 -5.89 -0.39
C ALA A 46 -1.15 -6.13 0.03
N ILE A 47 -0.33 -5.09 0.00
CA ILE A 47 1.08 -5.15 0.42
C ILE A 47 1.28 -4.21 1.59
N ASP A 48 1.69 -4.75 2.73
CA ASP A 48 2.12 -3.96 3.88
C ASP A 48 3.62 -3.66 3.75
N ALA A 49 3.95 -2.42 3.41
CA ALA A 49 5.33 -1.96 3.29
C ALA A 49 5.80 -1.14 4.50
N ASP A 50 4.95 -0.95 5.52
CA ASP A 50 5.32 -0.31 6.78
C ASP A 50 6.06 -1.32 7.70
N PRO A 51 7.22 -0.97 8.26
CA PRO A 51 7.92 -1.82 9.22
C PRO A 51 7.11 -2.24 10.45
N ALA A 52 6.06 -1.48 10.79
CA ALA A 52 5.19 -1.78 11.93
C ALA A 52 4.15 -2.88 11.63
N VAL A 53 4.02 -3.30 10.36
CA VAL A 53 3.06 -4.33 9.90
C VAL A 53 1.64 -4.04 10.39
N GLY A 54 1.20 -2.79 10.22
CA GLY A 54 -0.09 -2.32 10.73
C GLY A 54 -1.29 -2.71 9.86
N LEU A 55 -1.08 -2.92 8.55
CA LEU A 55 -2.15 -3.24 7.62
C LEU A 55 -2.74 -4.63 7.89
N SER A 56 -1.93 -5.60 8.31
CA SER A 56 -2.42 -6.92 8.71
C SER A 56 -3.41 -6.82 9.88
N THR A 57 -3.09 -6.04 10.90
CA THR A 57 -3.99 -5.77 12.02
C THR A 57 -5.27 -5.08 11.57
N ALA A 58 -5.17 -4.05 10.72
CA ALA A 58 -6.33 -3.33 10.19
C ALA A 58 -7.24 -4.23 9.33
N LEU A 59 -6.68 -5.21 8.63
CA LEU A 59 -7.43 -6.19 7.84
C LEU A 59 -7.89 -7.41 8.67
N GLY A 60 -7.38 -7.60 9.89
CA GLY A 60 -7.67 -8.76 10.74
C GLY A 60 -7.00 -10.04 10.25
N ILE A 61 -5.77 -9.94 9.72
CA ILE A 61 -4.99 -11.04 9.15
C ILE A 61 -3.84 -11.39 10.10
N GLU A 62 -3.59 -12.67 10.30
CA GLU A 62 -2.40 -13.18 10.97
C GLU A 62 -1.28 -13.40 9.93
N VAL A 63 -0.09 -12.90 10.23
CA VAL A 63 1.09 -13.00 9.37
C VAL A 63 2.13 -13.86 10.05
N GLU A 64 2.44 -15.01 9.47
CA GLU A 64 3.44 -15.94 9.99
C GLU A 64 4.85 -15.60 9.49
N THR A 65 4.98 -15.17 8.25
CA THR A 65 6.26 -14.91 7.59
C THR A 65 6.21 -13.62 6.78
N THR A 66 7.22 -12.78 6.92
CA THR A 66 7.39 -11.57 6.11
C THR A 66 8.48 -11.76 5.06
N ILE A 67 8.51 -10.89 4.05
CA ILE A 67 9.61 -10.87 3.07
C ILE A 67 10.96 -10.61 3.74
N ASP A 68 10.98 -9.81 4.81
CA ASP A 68 12.21 -9.52 5.53
C ASP A 68 12.73 -10.72 6.32
N ASP A 69 11.86 -11.62 6.79
CA ASP A 69 12.28 -12.87 7.43
C ASP A 69 12.98 -13.79 6.43
N ILE A 70 12.45 -13.90 5.20
CA ILE A 70 13.10 -14.63 4.10
C ILE A 70 14.47 -13.99 3.79
N ARG A 71 14.55 -12.67 3.73
CA ARG A 71 15.79 -11.93 3.50
C ARG A 71 16.82 -12.20 4.59
N LYS A 72 16.43 -12.13 5.87
CA LYS A 72 17.31 -12.36 7.02
C LYS A 72 17.97 -13.73 6.97
N GLU A 73 17.22 -14.75 6.62
CA GLU A 73 17.74 -16.12 6.52
C GLU A 73 18.79 -16.26 5.41
N VAL A 74 18.53 -15.69 4.23
CA VAL A 74 19.50 -15.67 3.12
C VAL A 74 20.78 -14.92 3.52
N VAL A 75 20.64 -13.78 4.20
CA VAL A 75 21.77 -12.95 4.67
C VAL A 75 22.59 -13.70 5.72
N ALA A 76 21.95 -14.24 6.74
CA ALA A 76 22.64 -14.98 7.81
C ALA A 76 23.45 -16.17 7.24
N THR A 77 22.88 -16.93 6.30
CA THR A 77 23.57 -18.03 5.63
C THR A 77 24.79 -17.57 4.82
N ALA A 78 24.70 -16.38 4.21
CA ALA A 78 25.81 -15.80 3.47
C ALA A 78 26.94 -15.31 4.41
N GLU A 79 26.60 -14.72 5.55
CA GLU A 79 27.54 -14.23 6.57
C GLU A 79 28.29 -15.38 7.25
N ASP A 80 27.67 -16.54 7.42
CA ASP A 80 28.30 -17.76 7.93
C ASP A 80 29.33 -18.38 6.94
N GLY A 81 29.57 -17.70 5.81
CA GLY A 81 30.52 -18.13 4.78
C GLY A 81 30.00 -19.21 3.84
N ASN A 82 28.75 -19.63 3.98
CA ASN A 82 28.12 -20.63 3.10
C ASN A 82 27.44 -19.97 1.88
N THR A 83 28.26 -19.35 1.04
CA THR A 83 27.79 -18.64 -0.17
C THR A 83 26.95 -19.54 -1.10
N LYS A 84 27.27 -20.84 -1.19
CA LYS A 84 26.53 -21.79 -2.02
C LYS A 84 25.12 -21.98 -1.50
N ALA A 85 24.94 -22.25 -0.20
CA ALA A 85 23.61 -22.37 0.41
C ALA A 85 22.82 -21.06 0.35
N ALA A 86 23.46 -19.91 0.50
CA ALA A 86 22.80 -18.62 0.34
C ALA A 86 22.25 -18.38 -1.09
N VAL A 87 22.98 -18.84 -2.11
CA VAL A 87 22.51 -18.78 -3.51
C VAL A 87 21.35 -19.73 -3.75
N GLU A 88 21.39 -20.94 -3.17
CA GLU A 88 20.30 -21.92 -3.23
C GLU A 88 19.02 -21.35 -2.57
N LEU A 89 19.14 -20.82 -1.34
CA LEU A 89 18.01 -20.16 -0.64
C LEU A 89 17.44 -18.96 -1.42
N LEU A 90 18.29 -18.16 -2.05
CA LEU A 90 17.84 -17.05 -2.88
C LEU A 90 17.07 -17.57 -4.11
N GLY A 91 17.51 -18.70 -4.71
CA GLY A 91 16.80 -19.37 -5.79
C GLY A 91 15.40 -19.87 -5.35
N GLU A 92 15.26 -20.31 -4.11
CA GLU A 92 14.01 -20.76 -3.50
C GLU A 92 13.12 -19.59 -3.02
N ALA A 93 13.67 -18.39 -2.86
CA ALA A 93 12.97 -17.24 -2.31
C ALA A 93 11.64 -16.94 -3.05
N ARG A 94 11.57 -17.21 -4.35
CA ARG A 94 10.32 -17.07 -5.12
C ARG A 94 9.20 -17.95 -4.56
N TYR A 95 9.48 -19.21 -4.28
CA TYR A 95 8.49 -20.15 -3.71
C TYR A 95 8.12 -19.73 -2.30
N ARG A 96 9.11 -19.36 -1.49
CA ARG A 96 8.91 -18.92 -0.11
C ARG A 96 8.10 -17.62 -0.03
N ILE A 97 8.24 -16.71 -0.99
CA ILE A 97 7.40 -15.51 -1.09
C ILE A 97 5.96 -15.89 -1.44
N PHE A 98 5.74 -16.90 -2.29
CA PHE A 98 4.39 -17.40 -2.53
C PHE A 98 3.79 -18.03 -1.27
N ASP A 99 4.57 -18.76 -0.48
CA ASP A 99 4.12 -19.37 0.78
C ASP A 99 3.84 -18.31 1.87
N ALA A 100 4.45 -17.13 1.77
CA ALA A 100 4.20 -15.99 2.67
C ALA A 100 2.94 -15.19 2.32
N ILE A 101 2.26 -15.52 1.21
CA ILE A 101 1.00 -14.88 0.84
C ILE A 101 -0.12 -15.45 1.72
N VAL A 102 -0.88 -14.57 2.35
CA VAL A 102 -2.09 -14.91 3.07
C VAL A 102 -3.29 -14.68 2.14
N GLU A 103 -4.06 -15.74 1.87
CA GLU A 103 -5.32 -15.62 1.13
C GLU A 103 -6.45 -15.26 2.08
N ALA A 104 -7.25 -14.26 1.70
CA ALA A 104 -8.40 -13.77 2.44
C ALA A 104 -9.63 -13.65 1.51
N ASP A 105 -10.79 -13.29 2.09
CA ASP A 105 -12.04 -13.18 1.34
C ASP A 105 -12.00 -12.07 0.27
N GLY A 106 -11.68 -12.46 -0.95
CA GLY A 106 -11.66 -11.56 -2.12
C GLY A 106 -10.34 -10.84 -2.37
N TYR A 107 -9.29 -11.07 -1.57
CA TYR A 107 -7.96 -10.51 -1.78
C TYR A 107 -6.85 -11.41 -1.22
N ALA A 108 -5.62 -11.17 -1.66
CA ALA A 108 -4.41 -11.74 -1.10
C ALA A 108 -3.63 -10.65 -0.34
N PHE A 109 -2.85 -11.05 0.64
CA PHE A 109 -2.05 -10.15 1.47
C PHE A 109 -0.61 -10.62 1.58
N ILE A 110 0.35 -9.69 1.62
CA ILE A 110 1.75 -9.96 1.92
C ILE A 110 2.37 -8.82 2.73
N ALA A 111 3.20 -9.16 3.73
CA ALA A 111 3.93 -8.18 4.53
C ALA A 111 5.41 -8.13 4.12
N ILE A 112 5.94 -6.92 3.96
CA ILE A 112 7.38 -6.72 3.69
C ILE A 112 8.20 -6.91 4.97
N GLY A 113 7.72 -6.42 6.11
CA GLY A 113 8.40 -6.53 7.39
C GLY A 113 9.46 -5.45 7.64
N ARG A 114 10.15 -5.55 8.78
CA ARG A 114 11.10 -4.55 9.27
C ARG A 114 12.55 -4.94 8.99
N PRO A 115 13.32 -4.13 8.27
CA PRO A 115 14.75 -4.36 8.11
C PRO A 115 15.49 -4.03 9.40
N GLU A 116 16.01 -5.01 10.07
CA GLU A 116 16.75 -4.82 11.33
C GLU A 116 18.27 -4.74 11.16
N ALA A 117 18.83 -5.04 9.98
CA ALA A 117 20.27 -5.09 9.79
C ALA A 117 20.79 -3.86 9.03
N ALA A 118 21.78 -3.19 9.62
CA ALA A 118 22.64 -2.27 8.92
C ALA A 118 23.60 -3.08 8.03
N GLY A 119 23.30 -3.13 6.73
CA GLY A 119 24.15 -3.79 5.75
C GLY A 119 23.60 -3.53 4.33
N CYS A 120 24.50 -3.26 3.38
CA CYS A 120 24.08 -3.02 2.00
C CYS A 120 23.99 -4.35 1.25
N TYR A 121 22.94 -5.13 1.49
CA TYR A 121 22.61 -6.32 0.72
C TYR A 121 21.81 -5.97 -0.54
N CYS A 122 22.31 -5.02 -1.31
CA CYS A 122 21.61 -4.43 -2.46
C CYS A 122 21.16 -5.47 -3.49
N LYS A 123 21.95 -6.52 -3.71
CA LYS A 123 21.60 -7.59 -4.66
C LYS A 123 20.41 -8.42 -4.17
N ILE A 124 20.37 -8.79 -2.88
CA ILE A 124 19.26 -9.54 -2.29
C ILE A 124 17.99 -8.69 -2.33
N ASN A 125 18.07 -7.44 -1.90
CA ASN A 125 16.92 -6.52 -1.93
C ASN A 125 16.39 -6.33 -3.36
N SER A 126 17.26 -6.17 -4.36
CA SER A 126 16.86 -6.03 -5.76
C SER A 126 16.18 -7.29 -6.28
N TYR A 127 16.67 -8.47 -5.91
CA TYR A 127 16.04 -9.72 -6.29
C TYR A 127 14.65 -9.89 -5.68
N LEU A 128 14.51 -9.66 -4.38
CA LEU A 128 13.21 -9.76 -3.70
C LEU A 128 12.20 -8.77 -4.27
N LYS A 129 12.63 -7.54 -4.54
CA LYS A 129 11.79 -6.54 -5.22
C LYS A 129 11.32 -7.02 -6.60
N GLU A 130 12.19 -7.63 -7.40
CA GLU A 130 11.81 -8.17 -8.69
C GLU A 130 10.81 -9.33 -8.56
N VAL A 131 10.97 -10.19 -7.55
CA VAL A 131 9.99 -11.27 -7.26
C VAL A 131 8.63 -10.67 -6.89
N ILE A 132 8.59 -9.65 -6.05
CA ILE A 132 7.34 -8.95 -5.69
C ILE A 132 6.69 -8.34 -6.93
N LYS A 133 7.46 -7.74 -7.82
CA LYS A 133 6.97 -7.17 -9.08
C LYS A 133 6.36 -8.23 -9.98
N VAL A 134 7.04 -9.37 -10.16
CA VAL A 134 6.53 -10.51 -10.95
C VAL A 134 5.26 -11.10 -10.32
N LEU A 135 5.23 -11.23 -8.99
CA LEU A 135 4.05 -11.66 -8.26
C LEU A 135 2.87 -10.71 -8.52
N SER A 136 3.10 -9.41 -8.33
CA SER A 136 2.08 -8.37 -8.49
C SER A 136 1.46 -8.34 -9.90
N ALA A 137 2.21 -8.73 -10.93
CA ALA A 137 1.72 -8.81 -12.30
C ALA A 137 0.58 -9.86 -12.49
N ASN A 138 0.39 -10.77 -11.54
CA ASN A 138 -0.71 -11.74 -11.56
C ASN A 138 -2.03 -11.22 -10.96
N PHE A 139 -2.04 -9.97 -10.50
CA PHE A 139 -3.20 -9.31 -9.90
C PHE A 139 -3.73 -8.20 -10.80
N ASP A 140 -5.01 -7.87 -10.70
CA ASP A 140 -5.61 -6.73 -11.40
C ASP A 140 -5.39 -5.43 -10.64
N TYR A 141 -5.40 -5.50 -9.30
CA TYR A 141 -5.18 -4.37 -8.38
C TYR A 141 -4.15 -4.73 -7.32
N VAL A 142 -3.28 -3.78 -7.03
CA VAL A 142 -2.30 -3.88 -5.93
C VAL A 142 -2.43 -2.64 -5.06
N VAL A 143 -2.66 -2.81 -3.77
CA VAL A 143 -2.71 -1.72 -2.78
C VAL A 143 -1.47 -1.81 -1.90
N ILE A 144 -0.69 -0.74 -1.83
CA ILE A 144 0.54 -0.68 -1.03
C ILE A 144 0.35 0.31 0.10
N ASP A 145 0.35 -0.16 1.34
CA ASP A 145 0.45 0.71 2.52
C ASP A 145 1.90 1.07 2.77
N GLY A 146 2.25 2.33 2.53
CA GLY A 146 3.60 2.85 2.68
C GLY A 146 3.82 3.52 4.03
N GLU A 147 5.06 3.48 4.49
CA GLU A 147 5.55 4.32 5.59
C GLU A 147 5.44 5.82 5.24
N ALA A 148 5.95 6.70 6.09
CA ALA A 148 5.86 8.15 5.92
C ALA A 148 6.49 8.74 4.64
N GLY A 149 7.17 7.93 3.81
CA GLY A 149 7.83 8.37 2.57
C GLY A 149 7.67 7.39 1.42
N ILE A 150 7.71 7.92 0.19
CA ILE A 150 7.61 7.12 -1.04
C ILE A 150 8.90 6.34 -1.34
N GLU A 151 10.03 6.76 -0.79
CA GLU A 151 11.35 6.15 -1.03
C GLU A 151 11.40 4.69 -0.57
N GLN A 152 10.70 4.34 0.50
CA GLN A 152 10.65 2.96 1.00
C GLN A 152 9.89 2.05 0.03
N ILE A 153 8.79 2.53 -0.54
CA ILE A 153 8.06 1.81 -1.59
C ILE A 153 8.98 1.58 -2.78
N ASN A 154 9.68 2.63 -3.26
CA ASN A 154 10.60 2.53 -4.37
C ASN A 154 11.74 1.54 -4.11
N ARG A 155 12.34 1.60 -2.93
CA ARG A 155 13.50 0.75 -2.58
C ARG A 155 13.15 -0.71 -2.38
N ARG A 156 11.93 -1.03 -1.90
CA ARG A 156 11.59 -2.36 -1.40
C ARG A 156 10.49 -3.08 -2.15
N VAL A 157 9.58 -2.33 -2.76
CA VAL A 157 8.37 -2.90 -3.35
C VAL A 157 8.38 -2.72 -4.86
N MET A 158 8.26 -1.49 -5.34
CA MET A 158 8.13 -1.19 -6.77
C MET A 158 8.79 0.14 -7.15
N GLU A 159 9.27 0.22 -8.39
CA GLU A 159 9.85 1.46 -8.93
C GLU A 159 8.78 2.45 -9.35
N LYS A 160 7.65 1.95 -9.85
CA LYS A 160 6.53 2.77 -10.34
C LYS A 160 5.21 2.24 -9.83
N VAL A 161 4.29 3.16 -9.61
CA VAL A 161 2.90 2.89 -9.28
C VAL A 161 2.00 3.59 -10.30
N THR A 162 0.77 3.12 -10.48
CA THR A 162 -0.18 3.81 -11.38
C THR A 162 -0.86 4.97 -10.66
N HIS A 163 -1.14 4.81 -9.37
CA HIS A 163 -1.83 5.81 -8.57
C HIS A 163 -1.10 6.05 -7.26
N LEU A 164 -0.77 7.30 -6.96
CA LEU A 164 -0.18 7.71 -5.69
C LEU A 164 -1.20 8.53 -4.92
N LEU A 165 -1.67 7.99 -3.79
CA LEU A 165 -2.58 8.65 -2.86
C LEU A 165 -1.79 9.22 -1.69
N LEU A 166 -1.76 10.55 -1.60
CA LEU A 166 -1.07 11.28 -0.54
C LEU A 166 -2.04 11.61 0.59
N ILE A 167 -1.80 11.05 1.76
CA ILE A 167 -2.67 11.23 2.91
C ILE A 167 -2.09 12.29 3.85
N THR A 168 -2.89 13.26 4.22
CA THR A 168 -2.54 14.34 5.15
C THR A 168 -3.67 14.64 6.12
N ASP A 169 -3.37 15.41 7.16
CA ASP A 169 -4.35 16.10 7.99
C ASP A 169 -4.47 17.59 7.56
N SER A 170 -5.32 18.36 8.23
CA SER A 170 -5.50 19.79 7.96
C SER A 170 -4.33 20.67 8.41
N SER A 171 -3.29 20.12 9.04
CA SER A 171 -2.17 20.90 9.55
C SER A 171 -1.24 21.37 8.42
N LYS A 172 -0.69 22.58 8.55
CA LYS A 172 0.32 23.10 7.62
C LYS A 172 1.52 22.16 7.49
N LYS A 173 1.94 21.51 8.59
CA LYS A 173 3.02 20.51 8.56
C LYS A 173 2.62 19.29 7.73
N GLY A 174 1.36 18.86 7.81
CA GLY A 174 0.85 17.73 7.02
C GLY A 174 0.88 18.03 5.52
N THR A 175 0.39 19.19 5.11
CA THR A 175 0.39 19.60 3.69
C THR A 175 1.81 19.79 3.14
N GLN A 176 2.74 20.32 3.93
CA GLN A 176 4.16 20.41 3.56
C GLN A 176 4.80 19.02 3.34
N VAL A 177 4.45 18.03 4.18
CA VAL A 177 4.97 16.65 4.02
C VAL A 177 4.52 16.05 2.69
N ILE A 178 3.24 16.17 2.32
CA ILE A 178 2.77 15.62 1.06
C ILE A 178 3.36 16.34 -0.17
N GLN A 179 3.62 17.64 -0.08
CA GLN A 179 4.33 18.38 -1.13
C GLN A 179 5.79 17.88 -1.28
N THR A 180 6.47 17.63 -0.16
CA THR A 180 7.82 17.04 -0.19
C THR A 180 7.81 15.64 -0.82
N ILE A 181 6.86 14.79 -0.44
CA ILE A 181 6.71 13.45 -1.03
C ILE A 181 6.45 13.54 -2.53
N LYS A 182 5.58 14.46 -2.97
CA LYS A 182 5.32 14.68 -4.40
C LYS A 182 6.59 15.06 -5.16
N ASN A 183 7.38 16.02 -4.64
CA ASN A 183 8.61 16.43 -5.31
C ASN A 183 9.58 15.26 -5.52
N VAL A 184 9.77 14.40 -4.51
CA VAL A 184 10.59 13.21 -4.61
C VAL A 184 9.99 12.21 -5.61
N ALA A 185 8.68 12.03 -5.61
CA ALA A 185 8.01 11.13 -6.55
C ALA A 185 8.11 11.63 -8.00
N ASP A 186 8.05 12.95 -8.22
CA ASP A 186 8.25 13.59 -9.52
C ASP A 186 9.68 13.35 -10.04
N GLU A 187 10.69 13.57 -9.21
CA GLU A 187 12.10 13.35 -9.55
C GLU A 187 12.38 11.89 -9.98
N LEU A 188 11.72 10.94 -9.30
CA LEU A 188 11.88 9.51 -9.55
C LEU A 188 10.92 8.97 -10.65
N VAL A 189 10.03 9.81 -11.18
CA VAL A 189 8.98 9.42 -12.17
C VAL A 189 8.21 8.17 -11.72
N MET A 190 7.70 8.21 -10.49
CA MET A 190 7.18 7.04 -9.81
C MET A 190 5.70 6.76 -10.02
N TYR A 191 4.93 7.67 -10.60
CA TYR A 191 3.47 7.54 -10.70
C TYR A 191 2.93 8.02 -12.05
N GLU A 192 1.71 7.59 -12.38
CA GLU A 192 0.94 8.08 -13.53
C GLU A 192 -0.10 9.12 -13.11
N LYS A 193 -0.77 8.88 -11.97
CA LYS A 193 -1.74 9.77 -11.36
C LYS A 193 -1.44 9.99 -9.90
N ILE A 194 -1.69 11.20 -9.40
CA ILE A 194 -1.49 11.58 -8.02
C ILE A 194 -2.68 12.39 -7.51
N GLY A 195 -3.01 12.26 -6.24
CA GLY A 195 -3.98 13.10 -5.57
C GLY A 195 -3.87 13.00 -4.05
N ALA A 196 -4.44 13.97 -3.35
CA ALA A 196 -4.43 14.03 -1.90
C ALA A 196 -5.78 13.65 -1.30
N ILE A 197 -5.74 12.99 -0.15
CA ILE A 197 -6.88 12.81 0.74
C ILE A 197 -6.55 13.54 2.05
N VAL A 198 -7.35 14.54 2.40
CA VAL A 198 -7.22 15.25 3.66
C VAL A 198 -8.12 14.55 4.69
N ASN A 199 -7.49 13.82 5.60
CA ASN A 199 -8.17 12.98 6.58
C ASN A 199 -8.22 13.64 7.97
N ARG A 200 -9.19 13.21 8.77
CA ARG A 200 -9.39 13.66 10.16
C ARG A 200 -9.60 15.17 10.29
N ILE A 201 -10.31 15.79 9.34
CA ILE A 201 -10.73 17.17 9.50
C ILE A 201 -11.79 17.27 10.62
N SER A 202 -11.77 18.36 11.36
CA SER A 202 -12.75 18.60 12.43
C SER A 202 -14.10 19.02 11.91
N ASP A 203 -14.10 19.76 10.80
CA ASP A 203 -15.30 20.32 10.15
C ASP A 203 -14.98 20.68 8.69
N VAL A 204 -15.99 20.62 7.85
CA VAL A 204 -15.88 20.94 6.40
C VAL A 204 -15.44 22.38 6.14
N SER A 205 -15.74 23.32 7.04
CA SER A 205 -15.34 24.74 6.88
C SER A 205 -13.83 24.97 6.84
N VAL A 206 -13.03 24.03 7.39
CA VAL A 206 -11.56 24.17 7.36
C VAL A 206 -10.95 23.99 5.97
N LYS A 207 -11.71 23.49 4.99
CA LYS A 207 -11.22 23.25 3.61
C LYS A 207 -10.61 24.48 2.96
N GLU A 208 -11.18 25.65 3.21
CA GLU A 208 -10.73 26.93 2.64
C GLU A 208 -9.31 27.33 3.11
N TYR A 209 -8.85 26.77 4.21
CA TYR A 209 -7.54 27.08 4.82
C TYR A 209 -6.48 26.03 4.51
N ILE A 210 -6.84 24.93 3.81
CA ILE A 210 -5.93 23.83 3.52
C ILE A 210 -5.28 24.04 2.15
N ASP A 211 -3.99 24.35 2.17
CA ASP A 211 -3.19 24.55 0.97
C ASP A 211 -2.35 23.30 0.68
N THR A 212 -2.71 22.56 -0.37
CA THR A 212 -1.98 21.38 -0.88
C THR A 212 -1.07 21.72 -2.06
N GLY A 213 -0.91 23.00 -2.40
CA GLY A 213 -0.17 23.43 -3.58
C GLY A 213 -0.86 22.99 -4.88
N ASP A 214 -0.10 22.37 -5.76
CA ASP A 214 -0.58 21.84 -7.05
C ASP A 214 -1.18 20.41 -6.97
N ILE A 215 -1.29 19.83 -5.77
CA ILE A 215 -1.86 18.49 -5.58
C ILE A 215 -3.38 18.58 -5.52
N LEU A 216 -4.05 17.89 -6.47
CA LEU A 216 -5.50 17.80 -6.47
C LEU A 216 -6.01 17.09 -5.21
N VAL A 217 -6.89 17.75 -4.45
CA VAL A 217 -7.56 17.10 -3.32
C VAL A 217 -8.73 16.28 -3.83
N LEU A 218 -8.64 14.97 -3.69
CA LEU A 218 -9.66 14.01 -4.13
C LEU A 218 -10.81 13.90 -3.12
N SER A 219 -10.51 14.02 -1.83
CA SER A 219 -11.50 13.92 -0.77
C SER A 219 -11.06 14.59 0.52
N TYR A 220 -12.05 15.07 1.27
CA TYR A 220 -11.91 15.54 2.66
C TYR A 220 -12.73 14.62 3.55
N ILE A 221 -12.09 14.00 4.53
CA ILE A 221 -12.70 13.03 5.44
C ILE A 221 -12.72 13.58 6.85
N GLU A 222 -13.92 13.72 7.40
CA GLU A 222 -14.07 14.12 8.79
C GLU A 222 -13.62 13.01 9.73
N GLN A 223 -13.35 13.37 10.98
CA GLN A 223 -12.98 12.40 12.00
C GLN A 223 -14.07 11.35 12.16
N ASP A 224 -13.67 10.08 12.12
CA ASP A 224 -14.58 8.93 12.13
C ASP A 224 -14.56 8.26 13.51
N SER A 225 -15.68 8.38 14.25
CA SER A 225 -15.83 7.76 15.58
C SER A 225 -16.00 6.24 15.48
N GLN A 226 -16.56 5.72 14.41
CA GLN A 226 -16.72 4.27 14.21
C GLN A 226 -15.36 3.61 13.98
N LEU A 227 -14.48 4.24 13.18
CA LEU A 227 -13.12 3.81 13.00
C LEU A 227 -12.33 3.82 14.32
N ALA A 228 -12.43 4.93 15.09
CA ALA A 228 -11.74 5.04 16.36
C ALA A 228 -12.19 3.98 17.39
N ALA A 229 -13.48 3.67 17.42
CA ALA A 229 -14.03 2.63 18.31
C ALA A 229 -13.54 1.22 17.92
N ARG A 230 -13.38 0.93 16.61
CA ARG A 230 -12.84 -0.34 16.11
C ARG A 230 -11.36 -0.49 16.43
N ASP A 231 -10.59 0.55 16.18
CA ASP A 231 -9.15 0.59 16.45
C ASP A 231 -8.86 0.28 17.94
N LEU A 232 -9.62 0.91 18.85
CA LEU A 232 -9.52 0.65 20.29
C LEU A 232 -9.82 -0.81 20.68
N LYS A 233 -10.68 -1.50 19.93
CA LYS A 233 -11.07 -2.89 20.19
C LYS A 233 -10.21 -3.90 19.43
N GLY A 234 -9.31 -3.46 18.55
CA GLY A 234 -8.57 -4.33 17.65
C GLY A 234 -9.46 -5.02 16.60
N GLU A 235 -10.64 -4.44 16.30
CA GLU A 235 -11.54 -4.98 15.29
C GLU A 235 -11.09 -4.59 13.89
N SER A 236 -11.21 -5.53 12.94
CA SER A 236 -10.84 -5.30 11.54
C SER A 236 -11.60 -4.13 10.92
N VAL A 237 -10.85 -3.23 10.26
CA VAL A 237 -11.40 -2.11 9.48
C VAL A 237 -12.15 -2.60 8.23
N PHE A 238 -11.83 -3.80 7.74
CA PHE A 238 -12.50 -4.38 6.57
C PHE A 238 -14.02 -4.49 6.75
N TYR A 239 -14.48 -4.71 7.99
CA TYR A 239 -15.89 -4.82 8.32
C TYR A 239 -16.53 -3.51 8.84
N ILE A 240 -15.87 -2.36 8.64
CA ILE A 240 -16.48 -1.08 8.99
C ILE A 240 -17.72 -0.82 8.10
N PRO A 241 -18.80 -0.22 8.63
CA PRO A 241 -20.01 0.09 7.83
C PRO A 241 -19.71 0.97 6.62
N ASP A 242 -20.51 0.77 5.55
CA ASP A 242 -20.30 1.49 4.28
C ASP A 242 -20.66 2.99 4.35
N ASP A 243 -21.43 3.40 5.35
CA ASP A 243 -21.78 4.79 5.66
C ASP A 243 -20.78 5.50 6.57
N ALA A 244 -19.74 4.83 7.03
CA ALA A 244 -18.67 5.45 7.82
C ALA A 244 -17.94 6.52 7.00
N ASN A 245 -17.59 7.64 7.64
CA ASN A 245 -16.96 8.79 6.96
C ASN A 245 -15.72 8.39 6.15
N ILE A 246 -14.90 7.51 6.70
CA ILE A 246 -13.69 7.04 6.03
C ILE A 246 -14.01 6.23 4.77
N VAL A 247 -15.08 5.42 4.79
CA VAL A 247 -15.50 4.61 3.62
C VAL A 247 -16.07 5.51 2.53
N VAL A 248 -16.98 6.41 2.89
CA VAL A 248 -17.60 7.37 1.95
C VAL A 248 -16.52 8.25 1.30
N GLY A 249 -15.61 8.79 2.11
CA GLY A 249 -14.55 9.66 1.62
C GLY A 249 -13.50 8.91 0.78
N ALA A 250 -13.11 7.70 1.15
CA ALA A 250 -12.22 6.87 0.35
C ALA A 250 -12.87 6.47 -0.98
N LYS A 251 -14.15 6.10 -0.98
CA LYS A 251 -14.90 5.79 -2.19
C LYS A 251 -14.90 6.98 -3.16
N HIS A 252 -15.24 8.17 -2.65
CA HIS A 252 -15.20 9.40 -3.46
C HIS A 252 -13.82 9.65 -4.07
N ALA A 253 -12.74 9.49 -3.29
CA ALA A 253 -11.38 9.65 -3.79
C ALA A 253 -11.03 8.64 -4.90
N LEU A 254 -11.44 7.37 -4.77
CA LEU A 254 -11.21 6.34 -5.78
C LEU A 254 -12.00 6.60 -7.06
N GLU A 255 -13.21 7.17 -6.95
CA GLU A 255 -14.03 7.61 -8.08
C GLU A 255 -13.37 8.78 -8.81
N GLU A 256 -12.93 9.81 -8.08
CA GLU A 256 -12.28 11.01 -8.66
C GLU A 256 -11.00 10.67 -9.41
N ILE A 257 -10.19 9.76 -8.88
CA ILE A 257 -8.93 9.36 -9.54
C ILE A 257 -9.13 8.28 -10.63
N GLY A 258 -10.34 7.73 -10.77
CA GLY A 258 -10.73 6.79 -11.84
C GLY A 258 -10.30 5.34 -11.57
N ILE A 259 -10.25 4.93 -10.30
CA ILE A 259 -10.01 3.54 -9.89
C ILE A 259 -11.30 2.73 -9.91
N ILE A 260 -12.37 3.28 -9.36
CA ILE A 260 -13.73 2.73 -9.42
C ILE A 260 -14.65 3.62 -10.24
N THR A 261 -15.74 3.05 -10.76
CA THR A 261 -16.71 3.81 -11.56
C THR A 261 -17.63 4.60 -10.65
N LYS A 262 -17.88 5.88 -11.00
CA LYS A 262 -18.94 6.66 -10.35
C LYS A 262 -20.27 5.96 -10.62
N ASN A 263 -20.96 5.52 -9.57
CA ASN A 263 -22.33 5.08 -9.74
C ASN A 263 -23.18 6.32 -10.09
N ALA A 264 -23.85 6.25 -11.24
CA ALA A 264 -24.73 7.30 -11.73
C ALA A 264 -25.96 7.46 -10.82
#